data_1c24171f144d39f0550cd4324634f215
#
_entry.id   1c24171f144d39f0550cd4324634f215
#
_cell.length_a   1.000
_cell.length_b   1.000
_cell.length_c   1.000
_cell.angle_alpha   90.00
_cell.angle_beta   90.00
_cell.angle_gamma   90.00
#
_symmetry.space_group_name_H-M   'P 1'
#
loop_
_entity.id
_entity.type
_entity.pdbx_description
1 polymer ?
#
loop_
_entity_poly.entity_id
_entity_poly.type
_entity_poly.pdbx_seq_one_letter_code
_entity_poly.pdbx_strand_id
1 'polypeptide(L)' 'MEKKTFYTEDELVQMYQDGVISLQDFIEYHPEGWLDEYIDYCESRSRNPDEETALDFLALKDEELEKAMEAGEA' A
#
# COMPACT_ATOMS: atom_id res chain seq x y z
N MET A 1 19.34 15.49 11.96
CA MET A 1 18.67 14.85 11.98
C MET A 1 18.38 14.12 10.91
N GLU A 2 18.01 13.06 10.83
CA GLU A 2 17.84 12.39 9.79
C GLU A 2 16.60 12.53 9.19
N LYS A 3 16.50 12.39 7.92
CA LYS A 3 15.35 12.44 7.28
C LYS A 3 14.63 11.21 7.40
N LYS A 4 13.38 11.21 7.61
CA LYS A 4 12.59 10.05 7.69
C LYS A 4 12.37 9.53 6.32
N THR A 5 12.81 8.34 6.04
CA THR A 5 12.57 7.74 4.75
C THR A 5 11.32 6.92 4.76
N PHE A 6 10.87 6.46 5.92
CA PHE A 6 9.66 5.68 5.99
C PHE A 6 8.65 6.36 6.86
N TYR A 7 7.39 6.14 6.59
CA TYR A 7 6.31 6.71 7.37
C TYR A 7 5.48 5.58 7.94
N THR A 8 4.76 5.84 9.02
CA THR A 8 3.86 4.83 9.55
C THR A 8 2.63 4.80 8.67
N GLU A 9 1.84 3.77 8.79
CA GLU A 9 0.65 3.64 7.98
C GLU A 9 -0.32 4.79 8.28
N ASP A 10 -0.44 5.19 9.53
CA ASP A 10 -1.31 6.29 9.90
C ASP A 10 -0.87 7.58 9.23
N GLU A 11 0.42 7.81 9.18
CA GLU A 11 0.94 9.00 8.53
C GLU A 11 0.65 8.98 7.05
N LEU A 12 0.79 7.83 6.41
CA LEU A 12 0.53 7.71 4.99
C LEU A 12 -0.93 7.93 4.67
N VAL A 13 -1.81 7.38 5.49
CA VAL A 13 -3.24 7.56 5.29
C VAL A 13 -3.59 9.04 5.39
N GLN A 14 -3.02 9.72 6.37
CA GLN A 14 -3.30 11.12 6.55
C GLN A 14 -2.80 11.94 5.35
N MET A 15 -1.59 11.64 4.89
CA MET A 15 -1.03 12.35 3.76
C MET A 15 -1.83 12.13 2.49
N TYR A 16 -2.33 10.91 2.31
CA TYR A 16 -3.13 10.62 1.14
C TYR A 16 -4.46 11.37 1.22
N GLN A 17 -5.08 11.39 2.37
CA GLN A 17 -6.34 12.09 2.55
C GLN A 17 -6.18 13.59 2.36
N ASP A 18 -5.02 14.12 2.74
CA ASP A 18 -4.75 15.53 2.57
C ASP A 18 -4.37 15.88 1.13
N GLY A 19 -4.18 14.88 0.30
CA GLY A 19 -3.79 15.12 -1.08
C GLY A 19 -2.32 15.39 -1.27
N VAL A 20 -1.52 15.08 -0.26
CA VAL A 20 -0.09 15.31 -0.34
C VAL A 20 0.60 14.25 -1.18
N ILE A 21 0.10 13.02 -1.13
CA ILE A 21 0.69 11.93 -1.89
C ILE A 21 -0.38 11.18 -2.67
N SER A 22 0.04 10.44 -3.67
CA SER A 22 -0.88 9.65 -4.46
C SER A 22 -0.92 8.23 -3.90
N LEU A 23 -1.76 7.38 -4.47
CA LEU A 23 -1.82 6.00 -4.03
C LEU A 23 -0.52 5.27 -4.31
N GLN A 24 0.13 5.57 -5.41
CA GLN A 24 1.39 4.94 -5.70
C GLN A 24 2.44 5.35 -4.69
N ASP A 25 2.45 6.60 -4.28
CA ASP A 25 3.36 7.06 -3.26
C ASP A 25 3.06 6.37 -1.93
N PHE A 26 1.78 6.16 -1.65
CA PHE A 26 1.37 5.48 -0.44
C PHE A 26 2.00 4.09 -0.39
N ILE A 27 1.94 3.36 -1.49
CA ILE A 27 2.51 2.04 -1.56
C ILE A 27 4.03 2.10 -1.49
N GLU A 28 4.62 3.04 -2.20
CA GLU A 28 6.04 3.17 -2.25
C GLU A 28 6.67 3.47 -0.90
N TYR A 29 6.02 4.30 -0.12
CA TYR A 29 6.55 4.69 1.17
C TYR A 29 6.12 3.77 2.31
N HIS A 30 5.32 2.76 2.02
CA HIS A 30 4.83 1.90 3.06
C HIS A 30 5.97 1.11 3.70
N PRO A 31 6.04 1.10 5.01
CA PRO A 31 7.17 0.48 5.70
C PRO A 31 7.25 -1.03 5.61
N GLU A 32 6.19 -1.67 5.16
CA GLU A 32 6.19 -3.12 5.07
C GLU A 32 6.66 -3.66 3.72
N GLY A 33 7.25 -2.81 2.91
CA GLY A 33 7.77 -3.26 1.63
C GLY A 33 6.69 -3.57 0.61
N TRP A 34 5.60 -2.86 0.67
CA TRP A 34 4.52 -3.09 -0.27
C TRP A 34 4.91 -2.78 -1.71
N LEU A 35 5.94 -1.99 -1.91
CA LEU A 35 6.34 -1.63 -3.25
C LEU A 35 6.75 -2.88 -4.04
N ASP A 36 7.50 -3.77 -3.43
CA ASP A 36 7.92 -4.99 -4.08
C ASP A 36 6.73 -5.86 -4.41
N GLU A 37 5.78 -5.96 -3.50
CA GLU A 37 4.58 -6.75 -3.73
C GLU A 37 3.73 -6.12 -4.83
N TYR A 38 3.69 -4.81 -4.86
CA TYR A 38 2.90 -4.09 -5.84
C TYR A 38 3.47 -4.33 -7.25
N ILE A 39 4.79 -4.26 -7.38
CA ILE A 39 5.43 -4.49 -8.65
C ILE A 39 5.16 -5.92 -9.11
N ASP A 40 5.26 -6.88 -8.20
CA ASP A 40 5.01 -8.26 -8.52
C ASP A 40 3.54 -8.44 -8.94
N TYR A 41 2.64 -7.76 -8.28
CA TYR A 41 1.22 -7.80 -8.58
C TYR A 41 0.98 -7.27 -10.00
N CYS A 42 1.62 -6.16 -10.35
CA CYS A 42 1.46 -5.59 -11.66
C CYS A 42 2.00 -6.53 -12.73
N GLU A 43 3.16 -7.09 -12.49
CA GLU A 43 3.76 -7.99 -13.45
C GLU A 43 2.95 -9.26 -13.66
N SER A 44 2.46 -9.83 -12.59
CA SER A 44 1.73 -11.07 -12.71
C SER A 44 0.39 -10.87 -13.42
N ARG A 45 -0.14 -9.65 -13.42
CA ARG A 45 -1.37 -9.38 -14.10
C ARG A 45 -1.20 -8.60 -15.39
N SER A 46 0.05 -8.37 -15.77
CA SER A 46 0.38 -7.61 -16.97
C SER A 46 -0.29 -6.24 -16.95
N ARG A 47 -0.27 -5.59 -15.81
CA ARG A 47 -0.87 -4.27 -15.66
C ARG A 47 0.19 -3.22 -15.41
N ASN A 48 -0.11 -2.00 -15.78
CA ASN A 48 0.81 -0.91 -15.54
C ASN A 48 0.63 -0.40 -14.12
N PRO A 49 1.69 0.07 -13.49
CA PRO A 49 1.61 0.61 -12.15
C PRO A 49 1.03 2.02 -12.15
N ASP A 50 -0.30 2.11 -12.28
CA ASP A 50 -0.94 3.40 -12.28
C ASP A 50 -1.92 3.45 -11.10
N GLU A 51 -2.65 4.53 -11.01
CA GLU A 51 -3.52 4.76 -9.88
C GLU A 51 -4.61 3.72 -9.75
N GLU A 52 -5.16 3.30 -10.85
CA GLU A 52 -6.19 2.31 -10.84
C GLU A 52 -5.68 0.98 -10.32
N THR A 53 -4.50 0.57 -10.77
CA THR A 53 -3.88 -0.64 -10.31
C THR A 53 -3.51 -0.53 -8.83
N ALA A 54 -3.08 0.64 -8.41
CA ALA A 54 -2.76 0.86 -7.00
C ALA A 54 -4.00 0.71 -6.13
N LEU A 55 -5.13 1.18 -6.62
CA LEU A 55 -6.37 1.06 -5.89
C LEU A 55 -6.75 -0.40 -5.73
N ASP A 56 -6.62 -1.18 -6.79
CA ASP A 56 -6.92 -2.61 -6.74
C ASP A 56 -5.99 -3.32 -5.77
N PHE A 57 -4.72 -2.96 -5.79
CA PHE A 57 -3.74 -3.59 -4.91
C PHE A 57 -4.06 -3.28 -3.45
N LEU A 58 -4.43 -2.05 -3.15
CA LEU A 58 -4.75 -1.67 -1.79
C LEU A 58 -6.03 -2.36 -1.30
N ALA A 59 -6.99 -2.54 -2.20
CA ALA A 59 -8.20 -3.25 -1.85
C ALA A 59 -7.88 -4.71 -1.53
N LEU A 60 -6.94 -5.29 -2.27
CA LEU A 60 -6.54 -6.65 -2.01
C LEU A 60 -5.84 -6.77 -0.66
N LYS A 61 -4.97 -5.80 -0.33
CA LYS A 61 -4.28 -5.82 0.94
C LYS A 61 -5.25 -5.69 2.10
N ASP A 62 -6.26 -4.87 1.92
CA ASP A 62 -7.24 -4.66 2.95
C ASP A 62 -8.02 -5.97 3.19
N GLU A 63 -8.35 -6.67 2.13
CA GLU A 63 -9.06 -7.91 2.23
C GLU A 63 -8.20 -8.96 2.93
N GLU A 64 -6.92 -9.01 2.61
CA GLU A 64 -6.01 -9.94 3.24
C GLU A 64 -5.89 -9.67 4.74
N LEU A 65 -5.87 -8.41 5.12
CA LEU A 65 -5.79 -8.06 6.51
C LEU A 65 -7.03 -8.50 7.26
N GLU A 66 -8.18 -8.32 6.67
CA GLU A 66 -9.41 -8.74 7.27
C GLU A 66 -9.45 -10.24 7.48
N LYS A 67 -9.02 -10.99 6.49
CA LYS A 67 -9.01 -12.42 6.59
C LYS A 67 -8.04 -12.89 7.66
N ALA A 68 -6.88 -12.25 7.72
CA ALA A 68 -5.89 -12.61 8.71
C ALA A 68 -6.41 -12.35 10.12
N MET A 69 -7.14 -11.28 10.30
CA MET A 69 -7.68 -10.96 11.58
C MET A 69 -8.75 -11.96 11.99
N GLU A 70 -9.59 -12.35 11.07
CA GLU A 70 -10.61 -13.32 11.36
C GLU A 70 -10.00 -14.65 11.70
N ALA A 71 -9.02 -15.08 10.95
CA ALA A 71 -8.37 -16.33 11.22
C ALA A 71 -7.63 -16.31 12.54
N GLY A 72 -7.01 -15.22 12.85
CA GLY A 72 -6.28 -15.10 14.07
C GLY A 72 -7.16 -15.02 15.28
N GLU A 73 -8.44 -14.72 15.06
CA GLU A 73 -9.26 -14.62 16.11
C GLU A 73 -9.59 -15.86 16.74
N ALA A 74 -9.51 -16.87 16.12
CA ALA A 74 -9.90 -18.18 16.61
C ALA A 74 -9.39 -18.54 17.99
#